data_ef11c2a58cf92f085f2c762fc7df3c8f
#
_entry.id   ef11c2a58cf92f085f2c762fc7df3c8f
#
_cell.length_a   1.000
_cell.length_b   1.000
_cell.length_c   1.000
_cell.angle_alpha   90.00
_cell.angle_beta   90.00
_cell.angle_gamma   90.00
#
_symmetry.space_group_name_H-M   'P 1'
#
loop_
_entity.id
_entity.type
_entity.pdbx_description
1 polymer ?
#
loop_
_entity_poly.entity_id
_entity_poly.type
_entity_poly.pdbx_seq_one_letter_code
_entity_poly.pdbx_strand_id
1 'polypeptide(L)'
;MKTCFLFMILSILTSCAIQKIKGVSLEQALSMAGENRAELEKVLEYYKNDSIKLEAARYLIRNMPFHFSRMEYFVSPEGERYVPDIRNFTDNQAVKRHCDSLQEKGYTIRKEIVYDIKALHSDYLIRNIDLAFQAWQKPWAKDISFEGFCRYILPYRAEVEPASDMRQELMEYYLPLIDSGKARNAFEACMIINKQFINDLKYKETGQPFYPTVEETFRAGIGECDALCNFATMAMRAVGIPVVVQTTTWTKMDLAHSWCAVLQDGEFYDFSPAYAGPDEYRQKLMTVRYLKPAKVYRNLFDADFKKSRTDDGYTTYLKSPLLKDVTAESLVYLCAYNYYEWKPVAIGIQTDAVCEFKDVVGNN
;
A
#
# COMPACT_ATOMS: atom_id res chain seq x y z
N MET A 1 35.80 -41.30 26.29
CA MET A 1 34.57 -41.42 25.47
C MET A 1 33.39 -40.89 26.27
N LYS A 2 33.14 -39.58 26.23
CA LYS A 2 31.91 -38.92 26.74
C LYS A 2 32.11 -37.40 26.58
N THR A 3 32.17 -36.88 25.35
CA THR A 3 32.14 -35.40 25.13
C THR A 3 31.91 -35.11 23.64
N CYS A 4 30.89 -35.74 23.03
CA CYS A 4 30.56 -35.45 21.63
C CYS A 4 29.07 -35.36 21.33
N PHE A 5 28.21 -35.17 22.33
CA PHE A 5 26.74 -35.19 22.09
C PHE A 5 26.03 -33.87 22.47
N LEU A 6 26.76 -32.81 22.84
CA LEU A 6 26.13 -31.55 23.28
C LEU A 6 26.23 -30.40 22.27
N PHE A 7 26.92 -30.61 21.12
CA PHE A 7 27.09 -29.53 20.13
C PHE A 7 26.11 -29.59 18.95
N MET A 8 25.28 -30.61 18.87
CA MET A 8 24.35 -30.78 17.72
C MET A 8 22.95 -30.28 17.95
N ILE A 9 22.61 -29.77 19.15
CA ILE A 9 21.27 -29.26 19.47
C ILE A 9 21.23 -27.70 19.41
N LEU A 10 22.35 -27.02 19.43
CA LEU A 10 22.41 -25.56 19.43
C LEU A 10 22.35 -24.94 18.02
N SER A 11 22.70 -25.70 16.98
CA SER A 11 22.67 -25.22 15.59
C SER A 11 21.27 -25.27 14.92
N ILE A 12 20.29 -25.88 15.58
CA ILE A 12 18.91 -25.96 15.05
C ILE A 12 18.05 -24.78 15.53
N LEU A 13 18.46 -24.07 16.59
CA LEU A 13 17.66 -22.97 17.15
C LEU A 13 17.96 -21.60 16.52
N THR A 14 19.11 -21.41 15.89
CA THR A 14 19.47 -20.14 15.25
C THR A 14 18.93 -19.99 13.82
N SER A 15 18.58 -21.09 13.14
CA SER A 15 17.92 -21.08 11.82
C SER A 15 16.43 -20.69 11.89
N CYS A 16 15.83 -20.64 13.08
CA CYS A 16 14.40 -20.36 13.27
C CYS A 16 14.05 -18.88 13.42
N ALA A 17 15.00 -17.98 13.60
CA ALA A 17 14.74 -16.58 13.89
C ALA A 17 14.34 -15.73 12.67
N ILE A 18 14.48 -16.24 11.45
CA ILE A 18 13.96 -15.60 10.21
C ILE A 18 12.67 -16.30 9.73
N GLN A 19 12.10 -17.17 10.54
CA GLN A 19 10.87 -17.85 10.21
C GLN A 19 9.64 -16.99 10.48
N LYS A 20 8.99 -16.59 9.37
CA LYS A 20 7.58 -16.30 9.27
C LYS A 20 7.04 -15.31 10.31
N ILE A 21 7.08 -14.03 10.01
CA ILE A 21 6.00 -13.18 10.46
C ILE A 21 4.75 -13.67 9.70
N LYS A 22 4.14 -14.72 10.20
CA LYS A 22 2.76 -15.08 9.86
C LYS A 22 1.89 -13.99 10.47
N GLY A 23 0.87 -13.55 9.75
CA GLY A 23 -0.16 -12.71 10.34
C GLY A 23 -0.59 -13.27 11.71
N VAL A 24 -0.98 -12.40 12.62
CA VAL A 24 -1.43 -12.81 13.96
C VAL A 24 -2.67 -13.69 13.88
N SER A 25 -2.91 -14.50 14.89
CA SER A 25 -4.18 -15.22 15.02
C SER A 25 -5.33 -14.22 15.24
N LEU A 26 -6.57 -14.66 14.99
CA LEU A 26 -7.74 -13.81 15.23
C LEU A 26 -7.78 -13.34 16.70
N GLU A 27 -7.54 -14.23 17.65
CA GLU A 27 -7.57 -13.89 19.08
C GLU A 27 -6.43 -12.91 19.46
N GLN A 28 -5.26 -13.07 18.87
CA GLN A 28 -4.17 -12.08 19.06
C GLN A 28 -4.56 -10.71 18.52
N ALA A 29 -5.18 -10.64 17.32
CA ALA A 29 -5.65 -9.37 16.76
C ALA A 29 -6.71 -8.73 17.65
N LEU A 30 -7.72 -9.50 18.09
CA LEU A 30 -8.75 -9.02 19.01
C LEU A 30 -8.17 -8.54 20.36
N SER A 31 -7.14 -9.21 20.87
CA SER A 31 -6.43 -8.76 22.07
C SER A 31 -5.70 -7.42 21.85
N MET A 32 -5.12 -7.20 20.67
CA MET A 32 -4.42 -5.95 20.31
C MET A 32 -5.39 -4.77 20.10
N ALA A 33 -6.68 -5.04 19.83
CA ALA A 33 -7.70 -4.01 19.66
C ALA A 33 -7.96 -3.20 20.94
N GLY A 34 -7.72 -3.77 22.11
CA GLY A 34 -8.00 -3.10 23.39
C GLY A 34 -9.48 -2.76 23.54
N GLU A 35 -9.82 -1.52 23.78
CA GLU A 35 -11.21 -1.04 23.95
C GLU A 35 -12.05 -1.23 22.68
N ASN A 36 -11.44 -1.24 21.49
CA ASN A 36 -12.13 -1.45 20.21
C ASN A 36 -12.51 -2.92 19.96
N ARG A 37 -12.12 -3.86 20.83
CA ARG A 37 -12.41 -5.30 20.67
C ARG A 37 -13.90 -5.57 20.44
N ALA A 38 -14.76 -4.92 21.21
CA ALA A 38 -16.22 -5.11 21.11
C ALA A 38 -16.77 -4.74 19.72
N GLU A 39 -16.23 -3.72 19.06
CA GLU A 39 -16.60 -3.34 17.71
C GLU A 39 -16.23 -4.44 16.69
N LEU A 40 -15.04 -5.02 16.81
CA LEU A 40 -14.59 -6.09 15.91
C LEU A 40 -15.38 -7.39 16.14
N GLU A 41 -15.73 -7.71 17.37
CA GLU A 41 -16.60 -8.85 17.71
C GLU A 41 -18.02 -8.68 17.15
N LYS A 42 -18.57 -7.44 17.09
CA LYS A 42 -19.85 -7.17 16.42
C LYS A 42 -19.81 -7.53 14.93
N VAL A 43 -18.70 -7.26 14.22
CA VAL A 43 -18.55 -7.63 12.80
C VAL A 43 -18.61 -9.15 12.63
N LEU A 44 -17.89 -9.89 13.50
CA LEU A 44 -17.89 -11.36 13.46
C LEU A 44 -19.28 -11.95 13.78
N GLU A 45 -19.97 -11.40 14.76
CA GLU A 45 -21.32 -11.82 15.12
C GLU A 45 -22.32 -11.49 14.01
N TYR A 46 -22.19 -10.34 13.35
CA TYR A 46 -23.05 -9.95 12.22
C TYR A 46 -22.99 -10.97 11.08
N TYR A 47 -21.80 -11.49 10.75
CA TYR A 47 -21.60 -12.46 9.68
C TYR A 47 -21.60 -13.93 10.14
N LYS A 48 -21.96 -14.25 11.37
CA LYS A 48 -21.88 -15.63 11.90
C LYS A 48 -22.61 -16.69 11.06
N ASN A 49 -23.67 -16.30 10.37
CA ASN A 49 -24.47 -17.16 9.51
C ASN A 49 -24.09 -17.07 8.01
N ASP A 50 -23.12 -16.24 7.64
CA ASP A 50 -22.57 -16.11 6.29
C ASP A 50 -21.08 -16.47 6.31
N SER A 51 -20.79 -17.73 6.03
CA SER A 51 -19.43 -18.29 6.20
C SER A 51 -18.39 -17.58 5.37
N ILE A 52 -18.72 -17.14 4.14
CA ILE A 52 -17.75 -16.51 3.24
C ILE A 52 -17.45 -15.06 3.66
N LYS A 53 -18.48 -14.30 4.07
CA LYS A 53 -18.27 -12.96 4.62
C LYS A 53 -17.62 -12.99 5.99
N LEU A 54 -17.89 -14.01 6.80
CA LEU A 54 -17.21 -14.22 8.07
C LEU A 54 -15.70 -14.45 7.87
N GLU A 55 -15.31 -15.24 6.88
CA GLU A 55 -13.88 -15.42 6.56
C GLU A 55 -13.23 -14.12 6.02
N ALA A 56 -13.95 -13.34 5.24
CA ALA A 56 -13.50 -12.01 4.81
C ALA A 56 -13.31 -11.05 6.00
N ALA A 57 -14.24 -11.05 6.96
CA ALA A 57 -14.11 -10.27 8.19
C ALA A 57 -12.91 -10.73 9.04
N ARG A 58 -12.72 -12.05 9.20
CA ARG A 58 -11.53 -12.61 9.88
C ARG A 58 -10.23 -12.23 9.20
N TYR A 59 -10.21 -12.24 7.87
CA TYR A 59 -9.04 -11.81 7.09
C TYR A 59 -8.70 -10.35 7.38
N LEU A 60 -9.65 -9.44 7.32
CA LEU A 60 -9.42 -8.03 7.63
C LEU A 60 -8.91 -7.87 9.07
N ILE A 61 -9.61 -8.40 10.07
CA ILE A 61 -9.28 -8.23 11.50
C ILE A 61 -7.89 -8.77 11.82
N ARG A 62 -7.51 -9.92 11.27
CA ARG A 62 -6.18 -10.51 11.48
C ARG A 62 -5.03 -9.66 10.92
N ASN A 63 -5.29 -8.86 9.91
CA ASN A 63 -4.29 -8.02 9.27
C ASN A 63 -4.30 -6.57 9.78
N MET A 64 -5.40 -6.08 10.37
CA MET A 64 -5.52 -4.73 10.91
C MET A 64 -4.41 -4.30 11.89
N PRO A 65 -3.79 -5.15 12.72
CA PRO A 65 -2.69 -4.75 13.60
C PRO A 65 -1.48 -4.14 12.87
N PHE A 66 -1.31 -4.43 11.59
CA PHE A 66 -0.20 -3.94 10.77
C PHE A 66 -0.55 -2.69 9.96
N HIS A 67 -1.80 -2.23 10.03
CA HIS A 67 -2.30 -1.08 9.30
C HIS A 67 -2.58 0.09 10.23
N PHE A 68 -2.26 1.27 9.72
CA PHE A 68 -2.46 2.52 10.46
C PHE A 68 -2.68 3.68 9.49
N SER A 69 -3.34 4.72 9.99
CA SER A 69 -3.42 6.02 9.34
C SER A 69 -2.27 6.90 9.83
N ARG A 70 -1.57 7.51 8.90
CA ARG A 70 -0.61 8.56 9.19
C ARG A 70 -1.34 9.89 9.08
N MET A 71 -1.63 10.49 10.22
CA MET A 71 -2.33 11.76 10.31
C MET A 71 -1.34 12.87 10.64
N GLU A 72 -1.33 13.91 9.84
CA GLU A 72 -0.49 15.09 10.03
C GLU A 72 -1.39 16.33 9.94
N TYR A 73 -1.22 17.27 10.87
CA TYR A 73 -2.05 18.47 10.94
C TYR A 73 -1.36 19.56 11.76
N PHE A 74 -1.77 20.81 11.54
CA PHE A 74 -1.38 21.92 12.40
C PHE A 74 -2.24 21.96 13.66
N VAL A 75 -1.63 22.40 14.76
CA VAL A 75 -2.34 22.76 15.99
C VAL A 75 -2.03 24.20 16.30
N SER A 76 -3.09 25.02 16.46
CA SER A 76 -2.98 26.43 16.81
C SER A 76 -2.42 26.61 18.23
N PRO A 77 -1.98 27.81 18.63
CA PRO A 77 -1.61 28.11 20.03
C PRO A 77 -2.74 27.83 21.03
N GLU A 78 -4.00 27.91 20.59
CA GLU A 78 -5.20 27.63 21.40
C GLU A 78 -5.54 26.13 21.46
N GLY A 79 -4.82 25.27 20.69
CA GLY A 79 -5.03 23.82 20.63
C GLY A 79 -5.99 23.35 19.54
N GLU A 80 -6.42 24.22 18.64
CA GLU A 80 -7.33 23.85 17.56
C GLU A 80 -6.59 23.16 16.41
N ARG A 81 -7.21 22.10 15.87
CA ARG A 81 -6.69 21.37 14.70
C ARG A 81 -7.00 22.12 13.42
N TYR A 82 -6.01 22.23 12.55
CA TYR A 82 -6.13 22.83 11.23
C TYR A 82 -5.37 22.04 10.17
N VAL A 83 -6.03 21.77 9.04
CA VAL A 83 -5.42 21.19 7.83
C VAL A 83 -5.65 22.17 6.67
N PRO A 84 -4.59 22.63 6.00
CA PRO A 84 -4.76 23.51 4.84
C PRO A 84 -5.50 22.79 3.70
N ASP A 85 -6.52 23.40 3.15
CA ASP A 85 -7.17 22.90 1.94
C ASP A 85 -6.32 23.26 0.71
N ILE A 86 -5.71 22.23 0.09
CA ILE A 86 -4.81 22.38 -1.04
C ILE A 86 -5.45 23.04 -2.27
N ARG A 87 -6.77 23.00 -2.39
CA ARG A 87 -7.52 23.63 -3.50
C ARG A 87 -7.39 25.13 -3.50
N ASN A 88 -7.13 25.73 -2.33
CA ASN A 88 -6.99 27.18 -2.16
C ASN A 88 -5.64 27.75 -2.61
N PHE A 89 -4.72 26.90 -3.13
CA PHE A 89 -3.37 27.30 -3.50
C PHE A 89 -3.10 27.08 -5.00
N THR A 90 -2.40 28.01 -5.61
CA THR A 90 -2.06 27.97 -7.03
C THR A 90 -0.93 26.99 -7.36
N ASP A 91 0.01 26.81 -6.42
CA ASP A 91 1.20 26.02 -6.57
C ASP A 91 1.78 25.57 -5.21
N ASN A 92 2.79 24.70 -5.24
CA ASN A 92 3.45 24.18 -4.04
C ASN A 92 4.17 25.26 -3.22
N GLN A 93 4.69 26.31 -3.86
CA GLN A 93 5.33 27.40 -3.13
C GLN A 93 4.31 28.24 -2.34
N ALA A 94 3.10 28.41 -2.88
CA ALA A 94 2.00 29.05 -2.16
C ALA A 94 1.60 28.23 -0.91
N VAL A 95 1.50 26.90 -1.04
CA VAL A 95 1.28 26.01 0.11
C VAL A 95 2.40 26.16 1.14
N LYS A 96 3.65 26.11 0.68
CA LYS A 96 4.81 26.25 1.56
C LYS A 96 4.79 27.59 2.32
N ARG A 97 4.61 28.71 1.62
CA ARG A 97 4.52 30.04 2.26
C ARG A 97 3.40 30.10 3.30
N HIS A 98 2.25 29.47 3.02
CA HIS A 98 1.15 29.39 3.98
C HIS A 98 1.55 28.60 5.22
N CYS A 99 2.16 27.42 5.04
CA CYS A 99 2.65 26.58 6.15
C CYS A 99 3.70 27.32 6.99
N ASP A 100 4.66 28.00 6.34
CA ASP A 100 5.70 28.79 7.01
C ASP A 100 5.02 29.93 7.86
N SER A 101 4.03 30.63 7.27
CA SER A 101 3.27 31.67 7.97
C SER A 101 2.48 31.15 9.18
N LEU A 102 1.96 29.92 9.12
CA LEU A 102 1.31 29.29 10.28
C LEU A 102 2.31 29.04 11.40
N GLN A 103 3.50 28.53 11.06
CA GLN A 103 4.54 28.29 12.06
C GLN A 103 5.02 29.60 12.69
N GLU A 104 5.18 30.68 11.93
CA GLU A 104 5.47 32.03 12.45
C GLU A 104 4.40 32.54 13.42
N LYS A 105 3.14 32.13 13.23
CA LYS A 105 2.01 32.43 14.12
C LYS A 105 1.91 31.50 15.33
N GLY A 106 2.89 30.61 15.51
CA GLY A 106 2.95 29.71 16.66
C GLY A 106 2.21 28.39 16.47
N TYR A 107 1.70 28.09 15.26
CA TYR A 107 1.16 26.74 14.98
C TYR A 107 2.27 25.70 14.99
N THR A 108 1.96 24.52 15.51
CA THR A 108 2.88 23.38 15.52
C THR A 108 2.33 22.24 14.68
N ILE A 109 3.21 21.54 13.96
CA ILE A 109 2.82 20.34 13.23
C ILE A 109 2.75 19.17 14.21
N ARG A 110 1.62 18.47 14.20
CA ARG A 110 1.43 17.20 14.91
C ARG A 110 1.42 16.06 13.91
N LYS A 111 2.08 14.97 14.28
CA LYS A 111 2.10 13.69 13.57
C LYS A 111 1.52 12.64 14.49
N GLU A 112 0.53 11.94 14.02
CA GLU A 112 -0.17 10.91 14.79
C GLU A 112 -0.27 9.63 13.95
N ILE A 113 -0.02 8.49 14.59
CA ILE A 113 -0.24 7.17 14.01
C ILE A 113 -1.47 6.59 14.69
N VAL A 114 -2.52 6.39 13.90
CA VAL A 114 -3.79 5.82 14.36
C VAL A 114 -3.91 4.41 13.80
N TYR A 115 -3.70 3.40 14.66
CA TYR A 115 -3.81 2.00 14.26
C TYR A 115 -5.26 1.63 13.97
N ASP A 116 -5.50 1.00 12.82
CA ASP A 116 -6.83 0.62 12.34
C ASP A 116 -7.55 -0.30 13.32
N ILE A 117 -6.84 -1.25 13.89
CA ILE A 117 -7.36 -2.20 14.87
C ILE A 117 -7.96 -1.52 16.11
N LYS A 118 -7.55 -0.28 16.42
CA LYS A 118 -8.01 0.52 17.56
C LYS A 118 -9.03 1.58 17.20
N ALA A 119 -9.23 1.87 15.91
CA ALA A 119 -9.99 3.03 15.47
C ALA A 119 -11.19 2.71 14.56
N LEU A 120 -11.15 1.59 13.82
CA LEU A 120 -12.23 1.29 12.88
C LEU A 120 -13.38 0.56 13.58
N HIS A 121 -14.60 1.08 13.42
CA HIS A 121 -15.80 0.57 14.04
C HIS A 121 -16.53 -0.45 13.15
N SER A 122 -17.46 -1.16 13.77
CA SER A 122 -18.21 -2.26 13.16
C SER A 122 -19.03 -1.83 11.94
N ASP A 123 -19.69 -0.68 11.99
CA ASP A 123 -20.51 -0.16 10.90
C ASP A 123 -19.71 0.13 9.63
N TYR A 124 -18.52 0.71 9.78
CA TYR A 124 -17.57 0.93 8.67
C TYR A 124 -17.13 -0.39 8.04
N LEU A 125 -16.69 -1.35 8.86
CA LEU A 125 -16.20 -2.64 8.37
C LEU A 125 -17.28 -3.47 7.70
N ILE A 126 -18.50 -3.50 8.26
CA ILE A 126 -19.65 -4.20 7.67
C ILE A 126 -19.98 -3.57 6.32
N ARG A 127 -20.11 -2.25 6.25
CA ARG A 127 -20.37 -1.54 4.99
C ARG A 127 -19.30 -1.81 3.94
N ASN A 128 -18.02 -1.75 4.33
CA ASN A 128 -16.92 -2.06 3.41
C ASN A 128 -16.98 -3.48 2.87
N ILE A 129 -17.24 -4.49 3.73
CA ILE A 129 -17.35 -5.89 3.34
C ILE A 129 -18.52 -6.08 2.37
N ASP A 130 -19.71 -5.57 2.71
CA ASP A 130 -20.90 -5.74 1.88
C ASP A 130 -20.74 -5.14 0.50
N LEU A 131 -20.20 -3.90 0.42
CA LEU A 131 -19.92 -3.24 -0.86
C LEU A 131 -18.82 -3.96 -1.65
N ALA A 132 -17.78 -4.49 -0.98
CA ALA A 132 -16.74 -5.25 -1.65
C ALA A 132 -17.30 -6.56 -2.26
N PHE A 133 -18.21 -7.25 -1.56
CA PHE A 133 -18.90 -8.43 -2.11
C PHE A 133 -19.80 -8.08 -3.30
N GLN A 134 -20.50 -6.94 -3.28
CA GLN A 134 -21.26 -6.45 -4.43
C GLN A 134 -20.35 -6.20 -5.64
N ALA A 135 -19.19 -5.59 -5.39
CA ALA A 135 -18.19 -5.33 -6.43
C ALA A 135 -17.59 -6.64 -7.01
N TRP A 136 -17.37 -7.65 -6.16
CA TRP A 136 -16.83 -8.95 -6.59
C TRP A 136 -17.79 -9.75 -7.49
N GLN A 137 -19.10 -9.48 -7.44
CA GLN A 137 -20.08 -10.11 -8.32
C GLN A 137 -20.10 -9.54 -9.76
N LYS A 138 -19.27 -8.52 -10.06
CA LYS A 138 -19.25 -7.91 -11.38
C LYS A 138 -18.59 -8.83 -12.42
N PRO A 139 -19.05 -8.78 -13.70
CA PRO A 139 -18.56 -9.68 -14.75
C PRO A 139 -17.04 -9.72 -14.90
N TRP A 140 -16.38 -8.59 -14.72
CA TRP A 140 -14.92 -8.47 -14.81
C TRP A 140 -14.18 -8.95 -13.57
N ALA A 141 -14.87 -9.23 -12.46
CA ALA A 141 -14.28 -9.74 -11.22
C ALA A 141 -14.58 -11.23 -10.98
N LYS A 142 -15.41 -11.87 -11.81
CA LYS A 142 -15.93 -13.23 -11.61
C LYS A 142 -14.86 -14.33 -11.51
N ASP A 143 -13.73 -14.13 -12.19
CA ASP A 143 -12.63 -15.10 -12.23
C ASP A 143 -11.60 -14.89 -11.10
N ILE A 144 -11.81 -13.89 -10.23
CA ILE A 144 -10.98 -13.63 -9.07
C ILE A 144 -11.35 -14.62 -7.96
N SER A 145 -10.37 -15.42 -7.52
CA SER A 145 -10.54 -16.33 -6.40
C SER A 145 -10.86 -15.58 -5.09
N PHE A 146 -11.40 -16.29 -4.09
CA PHE A 146 -11.65 -15.68 -2.77
C PHE A 146 -10.36 -15.12 -2.14
N GLU A 147 -9.23 -15.79 -2.31
CA GLU A 147 -7.92 -15.27 -1.86
C GLU A 147 -7.55 -13.98 -2.59
N GLY A 148 -7.75 -13.93 -3.91
CA GLY A 148 -7.54 -12.73 -4.71
C GLY A 148 -8.49 -11.60 -4.34
N PHE A 149 -9.76 -11.90 -4.08
CA PHE A 149 -10.73 -10.95 -3.57
C PHE A 149 -10.27 -10.35 -2.24
N CYS A 150 -9.87 -11.17 -1.28
CA CYS A 150 -9.40 -10.71 0.02
C CYS A 150 -8.15 -9.81 -0.08
N ARG A 151 -7.26 -10.06 -1.04
CA ARG A 151 -6.03 -9.29 -1.20
C ARG A 151 -6.20 -8.01 -2.00
N TYR A 152 -7.05 -8.02 -3.03
CA TYR A 152 -7.00 -7.00 -4.08
C TYR A 152 -8.30 -6.20 -4.25
N ILE A 153 -9.43 -6.66 -3.69
CA ILE A 153 -10.72 -5.97 -3.80
C ILE A 153 -11.27 -5.58 -2.41
N LEU A 154 -11.22 -6.50 -1.46
CA LEU A 154 -11.77 -6.32 -0.10
C LEU A 154 -11.12 -5.19 0.71
N PRO A 155 -9.78 -4.96 0.65
CA PRO A 155 -9.12 -3.99 1.52
C PRO A 155 -9.72 -2.59 1.42
N TYR A 156 -9.81 -1.93 2.57
CA TYR A 156 -10.41 -0.61 2.77
C TYR A 156 -9.38 0.53 2.70
N ARG A 157 -8.13 0.21 2.46
CA ARG A 157 -7.02 1.17 2.26
C ARG A 157 -6.00 0.65 1.25
N ALA A 158 -5.19 1.53 0.72
CA ALA A 158 -4.11 1.20 -0.20
C ALA A 158 -2.74 1.19 0.51
N GLU A 159 -2.42 2.23 1.29
CA GLU A 159 -1.16 2.38 2.02
C GLU A 159 -1.38 2.86 3.47
N VAL A 160 -0.96 4.09 3.77
CA VAL A 160 -1.05 4.70 5.12
C VAL A 160 -1.94 5.96 5.14
N GLU A 161 -2.69 6.17 4.08
CA GLU A 161 -3.67 7.26 4.00
C GLU A 161 -4.71 7.13 5.11
N PRO A 162 -5.24 8.24 5.64
CA PRO A 162 -6.32 8.18 6.60
C PRO A 162 -7.52 7.42 6.02
N ALA A 163 -8.08 6.49 6.81
CA ALA A 163 -9.23 5.69 6.38
C ALA A 163 -10.42 6.60 6.04
N SER A 164 -11.11 6.29 4.94
CA SER A 164 -12.19 7.10 4.39
C SER A 164 -13.32 6.21 3.91
N ASP A 165 -14.57 6.61 4.18
CA ASP A 165 -15.78 5.82 3.88
C ASP A 165 -16.34 6.17 2.49
N MET A 166 -15.49 6.06 1.48
CA MET A 166 -15.79 6.51 0.12
C MET A 166 -16.22 5.38 -0.82
N ARG A 167 -16.19 4.11 -0.39
CA ARG A 167 -16.41 2.98 -1.30
C ARG A 167 -17.75 3.06 -2.04
N GLN A 168 -18.83 3.43 -1.35
CA GLN A 168 -20.14 3.53 -1.97
C GLN A 168 -20.18 4.65 -3.02
N GLU A 169 -19.74 5.85 -2.68
CA GLU A 169 -19.72 7.01 -3.59
C GLU A 169 -18.86 6.75 -4.82
N LEU A 170 -17.68 6.15 -4.63
CA LEU A 170 -16.79 5.76 -5.72
C LEU A 170 -17.43 4.68 -6.61
N MET A 171 -18.15 3.72 -6.02
CA MET A 171 -18.90 2.73 -6.78
C MET A 171 -19.99 3.39 -7.62
N GLU A 172 -20.80 4.26 -7.03
CA GLU A 172 -21.89 4.96 -7.72
C GLU A 172 -21.37 5.83 -8.87
N TYR A 173 -20.20 6.45 -8.69
CA TYR A 173 -19.60 7.32 -9.72
C TYR A 173 -18.98 6.53 -10.87
N TYR A 174 -18.19 5.48 -10.58
CA TYR A 174 -17.39 4.80 -11.61
C TYR A 174 -18.05 3.59 -12.25
N LEU A 175 -18.99 2.91 -11.55
CA LEU A 175 -19.62 1.70 -12.08
C LEU A 175 -20.38 1.94 -13.40
N PRO A 176 -21.17 3.02 -13.58
CA PRO A 176 -21.88 3.29 -14.84
C PRO A 176 -20.95 3.42 -16.06
N LEU A 177 -19.70 3.87 -15.84
CA LEU A 177 -18.71 4.02 -16.92
C LEU A 177 -18.26 2.66 -17.43
N ILE A 178 -18.04 1.69 -16.56
CA ILE A 178 -17.63 0.32 -16.94
C ILE A 178 -18.79 -0.40 -17.59
N ASP A 179 -20.01 -0.29 -17.06
CA ASP A 179 -21.21 -0.91 -17.61
C ASP A 179 -21.49 -0.41 -19.04
N SER A 180 -21.33 0.90 -19.29
CA SER A 180 -21.46 1.50 -20.62
C SER A 180 -20.33 1.09 -21.57
N GLY A 181 -19.11 0.92 -21.04
CA GLY A 181 -17.92 0.52 -21.77
C GLY A 181 -17.85 -0.99 -22.08
N LYS A 182 -18.76 -1.79 -21.49
CA LYS A 182 -18.87 -3.24 -21.71
C LYS A 182 -17.57 -4.00 -21.46
N ALA A 183 -16.87 -3.70 -20.38
CA ALA A 183 -15.65 -4.42 -19.99
C ALA A 183 -15.95 -5.91 -19.75
N ARG A 184 -15.07 -6.77 -20.26
CA ARG A 184 -15.19 -8.23 -20.14
C ARG A 184 -14.29 -8.82 -19.06
N ASN A 185 -13.25 -8.09 -18.66
CA ASN A 185 -12.25 -8.50 -17.69
C ASN A 185 -11.71 -7.28 -16.92
N ALA A 186 -10.90 -7.55 -15.90
CA ALA A 186 -10.36 -6.51 -15.02
C ALA A 186 -9.42 -5.53 -15.75
N PHE A 187 -8.66 -6.01 -16.72
CA PHE A 187 -7.76 -5.17 -17.51
C PHE A 187 -8.56 -4.13 -18.34
N GLU A 188 -9.61 -4.57 -19.05
CA GLU A 188 -10.46 -3.67 -19.82
C GLU A 188 -11.21 -2.66 -18.93
N ALA A 189 -11.72 -3.12 -17.78
CA ALA A 189 -12.33 -2.25 -16.78
C ALA A 189 -11.35 -1.20 -16.25
N CYS A 190 -10.11 -1.60 -15.96
CA CYS A 190 -9.04 -0.70 -15.57
C CYS A 190 -8.74 0.36 -16.65
N MET A 191 -8.66 -0.04 -17.92
CA MET A 191 -8.45 0.88 -19.04
C MET A 191 -9.53 1.97 -19.09
N ILE A 192 -10.80 1.58 -18.95
CA ILE A 192 -11.95 2.51 -18.97
C ILE A 192 -11.83 3.52 -17.82
N ILE A 193 -11.61 3.04 -16.60
CA ILE A 193 -11.51 3.91 -15.43
C ILE A 193 -10.27 4.79 -15.50
N ASN A 194 -9.12 4.26 -15.89
CA ASN A 194 -7.90 5.08 -15.98
C ASN A 194 -8.02 6.19 -17.03
N LYS A 195 -8.76 5.93 -18.12
CA LYS A 195 -9.09 6.99 -19.10
C LYS A 195 -9.96 8.09 -18.47
N GLN A 196 -10.90 7.74 -17.59
CA GLN A 196 -11.70 8.73 -16.87
C GLN A 196 -10.83 9.52 -15.88
N PHE A 197 -9.86 8.89 -15.20
CA PHE A 197 -8.94 9.59 -14.31
C PHE A 197 -8.15 10.71 -15.00
N ILE A 198 -7.91 10.62 -16.32
CA ILE A 198 -7.29 11.73 -17.07
C ILE A 198 -8.15 13.00 -17.03
N ASN A 199 -9.47 12.85 -16.91
CA ASN A 199 -10.38 13.99 -16.80
C ASN A 199 -10.56 14.43 -15.34
N ASP A 200 -10.57 13.49 -14.40
CA ASP A 200 -10.91 13.74 -12.98
C ASP A 200 -9.70 14.20 -12.17
N LEU A 201 -8.50 13.79 -12.55
CA LEU A 201 -7.29 13.94 -11.73
C LEU A 201 -6.16 14.64 -12.49
N LYS A 202 -5.35 15.37 -11.73
CA LYS A 202 -4.09 15.96 -12.23
C LYS A 202 -2.97 15.74 -11.22
N TYR A 203 -1.83 15.29 -11.72
CA TYR A 203 -0.61 15.32 -10.90
C TYR A 203 -0.26 16.76 -10.56
N LYS A 204 -0.03 17.01 -9.28
CA LYS A 204 0.43 18.29 -8.76
C LYS A 204 1.28 18.04 -7.54
N GLU A 205 2.52 18.53 -7.57
CA GLU A 205 3.31 18.66 -6.36
C GLU A 205 2.66 19.69 -5.44
N THR A 206 2.09 19.23 -4.35
CA THR A 206 1.35 20.09 -3.43
C THR A 206 2.26 20.79 -2.43
N GLY A 207 3.44 20.20 -2.15
CA GLY A 207 4.39 20.69 -1.16
C GLY A 207 3.82 20.71 0.27
N GLN A 208 2.67 20.06 0.47
CA GLN A 208 2.08 19.95 1.80
C GLN A 208 2.74 18.84 2.60
N PRO A 209 2.92 19.02 3.92
CA PRO A 209 3.49 17.99 4.77
C PRO A 209 2.45 16.93 5.20
N PHE A 210 1.25 16.92 4.62
CA PHE A 210 0.13 16.09 5.06
C PHE A 210 -0.19 15.01 4.05
N TYR A 211 -0.55 13.83 4.56
CA TYR A 211 -1.04 12.72 3.75
C TYR A 211 -2.54 12.89 3.51
N PRO A 212 -3.01 13.15 2.26
CA PRO A 212 -4.42 13.39 2.00
C PRO A 212 -5.24 12.10 2.12
N THR A 213 -6.50 12.24 2.49
CA THR A 213 -7.48 11.17 2.39
C THR A 213 -7.87 10.89 0.93
N VAL A 214 -8.48 9.74 0.70
CA VAL A 214 -9.09 9.41 -0.61
C VAL A 214 -10.15 10.45 -0.99
N GLU A 215 -10.94 10.89 -0.01
CA GLU A 215 -11.97 11.92 -0.22
C GLU A 215 -11.38 13.27 -0.61
N GLU A 216 -10.37 13.73 0.10
CA GLU A 216 -9.69 15.00 -0.21
C GLU A 216 -9.10 14.98 -1.61
N THR A 217 -8.45 13.88 -2.01
CA THR A 217 -7.91 13.71 -3.37
C THR A 217 -9.03 13.72 -4.42
N PHE A 218 -10.13 13.03 -4.17
CA PHE A 218 -11.30 13.03 -5.06
C PHE A 218 -11.90 14.42 -5.24
N ARG A 219 -12.19 15.12 -4.12
CA ARG A 219 -12.81 16.46 -4.15
C ARG A 219 -11.87 17.52 -4.76
N ALA A 220 -10.57 17.38 -4.54
CA ALA A 220 -9.57 18.31 -5.08
C ALA A 220 -9.26 18.05 -6.57
N GLY A 221 -9.36 16.82 -7.04
CA GLY A 221 -8.95 16.39 -8.38
C GLY A 221 -7.45 16.56 -8.64
N ILE A 222 -6.64 16.70 -7.58
CA ILE A 222 -5.18 16.87 -7.66
C ILE A 222 -4.49 16.07 -6.56
N GLY A 223 -3.25 15.67 -6.81
CA GLY A 223 -2.42 14.99 -5.82
C GLY A 223 -1.03 14.66 -6.35
N GLU A 224 -0.15 14.27 -5.45
CA GLU A 224 1.13 13.65 -5.79
C GLU A 224 0.93 12.17 -6.16
N CYS A 225 1.96 11.49 -6.60
CA CYS A 225 1.84 10.14 -7.14
C CYS A 225 1.22 9.15 -6.15
N ASP A 226 1.54 9.23 -4.87
CA ASP A 226 1.00 8.38 -3.82
C ASP A 226 -0.49 8.65 -3.57
N ALA A 227 -0.87 9.91 -3.43
CA ALA A 227 -2.27 10.31 -3.25
C ALA A 227 -3.15 9.86 -4.44
N LEU A 228 -2.68 10.06 -5.67
CA LEU A 228 -3.38 9.61 -6.88
C LEU A 228 -3.47 8.09 -6.95
N CYS A 229 -2.41 7.36 -6.54
CA CYS A 229 -2.42 5.90 -6.50
C CYS A 229 -3.36 5.35 -5.43
N ASN A 230 -3.40 5.96 -4.24
CA ASN A 230 -4.31 5.55 -3.17
C ASN A 230 -5.77 5.76 -3.60
N PHE A 231 -6.09 6.94 -4.14
CA PHE A 231 -7.40 7.22 -4.69
C PHE A 231 -7.78 6.22 -5.79
N ALA A 232 -6.93 6.03 -6.81
CA ALA A 232 -7.20 5.14 -7.93
C ALA A 232 -7.40 3.69 -7.47
N THR A 233 -6.60 3.22 -6.51
CA THR A 233 -6.74 1.89 -5.93
C THR A 233 -8.09 1.73 -5.25
N MET A 234 -8.52 2.70 -4.44
CA MET A 234 -9.81 2.64 -3.76
C MET A 234 -10.98 2.75 -4.72
N ALA A 235 -10.91 3.64 -5.72
CA ALA A 235 -11.94 3.78 -6.76
C ALA A 235 -12.11 2.49 -7.58
N MET A 236 -11.01 1.87 -8.00
CA MET A 236 -11.05 0.62 -8.76
C MET A 236 -11.52 -0.56 -7.90
N ARG A 237 -11.09 -0.68 -6.65
CA ARG A 237 -11.58 -1.71 -5.72
C ARG A 237 -13.08 -1.54 -5.44
N ALA A 238 -13.57 -0.32 -5.39
CA ALA A 238 -15.00 -0.04 -5.19
C ALA A 238 -15.87 -0.64 -6.30
N VAL A 239 -15.35 -0.74 -7.51
CA VAL A 239 -16.06 -1.33 -8.67
C VAL A 239 -15.58 -2.74 -9.03
N GLY A 240 -14.81 -3.40 -8.15
CA GLY A 240 -14.43 -4.81 -8.33
C GLY A 240 -13.20 -5.05 -9.21
N ILE A 241 -12.38 -4.03 -9.45
CA ILE A 241 -11.11 -4.19 -10.17
C ILE A 241 -10.00 -4.49 -9.16
N PRO A 242 -9.28 -5.63 -9.29
CA PRO A 242 -8.22 -6.01 -8.36
C PRO A 242 -6.96 -5.20 -8.61
N VAL A 243 -6.71 -4.18 -7.79
CA VAL A 243 -5.61 -3.23 -7.94
C VAL A 243 -4.79 -3.12 -6.66
N VAL A 244 -3.49 -2.91 -6.86
CA VAL A 244 -2.51 -2.64 -5.81
C VAL A 244 -1.65 -1.43 -6.16
N VAL A 245 -1.10 -0.78 -5.13
CA VAL A 245 -0.04 0.23 -5.29
C VAL A 245 1.32 -0.47 -5.32
N GLN A 246 2.17 0.00 -6.20
CA GLN A 246 3.59 -0.36 -6.27
C GLN A 246 4.45 0.87 -6.01
N THR A 247 5.54 0.69 -5.27
CA THR A 247 6.42 1.77 -4.86
C THR A 247 7.88 1.44 -5.11
N THR A 248 8.67 2.46 -5.38
CA THR A 248 10.13 2.33 -5.50
C THR A 248 10.86 3.59 -5.06
N THR A 249 12.13 3.43 -4.71
CA THR A 249 13.12 4.52 -4.66
C THR A 249 13.91 4.48 -5.97
N TRP A 250 14.08 5.64 -6.62
CA TRP A 250 14.90 5.73 -7.82
C TRP A 250 16.39 5.65 -7.50
N THR A 251 17.17 5.05 -8.40
CA THR A 251 18.65 4.96 -8.28
C THR A 251 19.39 6.10 -8.96
N LYS A 252 18.70 6.87 -9.81
CA LYS A 252 19.32 7.90 -10.67
C LYS A 252 18.75 9.30 -10.44
N MET A 253 17.87 9.47 -9.48
CA MET A 253 17.28 10.75 -9.10
C MET A 253 16.79 10.73 -7.65
N ASP A 254 16.80 11.89 -7.02
CA ASP A 254 16.42 12.04 -5.59
C ASP A 254 14.90 12.06 -5.39
N LEU A 255 14.22 10.99 -5.80
CA LEU A 255 12.77 10.83 -5.64
C LEU A 255 12.41 9.37 -5.35
N ALA A 256 11.27 9.18 -4.71
CA ALA A 256 10.51 7.95 -4.72
C ALA A 256 9.38 8.06 -5.75
N HIS A 257 8.75 6.95 -6.07
CA HIS A 257 7.60 6.94 -6.98
C HIS A 257 6.62 5.84 -6.63
N SER A 258 5.35 6.14 -6.85
CA SER A 258 4.24 5.19 -6.72
C SER A 258 3.46 5.11 -8.02
N TRP A 259 3.03 3.91 -8.37
CA TRP A 259 2.11 3.63 -9.47
C TRP A 259 1.22 2.45 -9.08
N CYS A 260 0.23 2.14 -9.90
CA CYS A 260 -0.69 1.04 -9.64
C CYS A 260 -0.42 -0.14 -10.55
N ALA A 261 -0.91 -1.32 -10.16
CA ALA A 261 -0.96 -2.48 -11.02
C ALA A 261 -2.31 -3.20 -10.88
N VAL A 262 -2.91 -3.58 -12.02
CA VAL A 262 -4.13 -4.38 -12.08
C VAL A 262 -3.78 -5.84 -12.28
N LEU A 263 -4.45 -6.72 -11.54
CA LEU A 263 -4.30 -8.17 -11.69
C LEU A 263 -5.28 -8.68 -12.77
N GLN A 264 -4.75 -9.38 -13.78
CA GLN A 264 -5.54 -10.10 -14.78
C GLN A 264 -4.83 -11.42 -15.13
N ASP A 265 -5.55 -12.53 -15.07
CA ASP A 265 -5.06 -13.88 -15.42
C ASP A 265 -3.77 -14.29 -14.67
N GLY A 266 -3.64 -13.86 -13.42
CA GLY A 266 -2.48 -14.15 -12.57
C GLY A 266 -1.28 -13.22 -12.78
N GLU A 267 -1.35 -12.31 -13.75
CA GLU A 267 -0.31 -11.33 -14.05
C GLU A 267 -0.70 -9.91 -13.64
N PHE A 268 0.29 -9.08 -13.32
CA PHE A 268 0.09 -7.68 -12.97
C PHE A 268 0.50 -6.77 -14.11
N TYR A 269 -0.41 -5.88 -14.49
CA TYR A 269 -0.21 -4.87 -15.52
C TYR A 269 -0.14 -3.49 -14.89
N ASP A 270 1.01 -2.85 -15.03
CA ASP A 270 1.30 -1.56 -14.41
C ASP A 270 0.59 -0.42 -15.13
N PHE A 271 0.04 0.51 -14.37
CA PHE A 271 -0.51 1.76 -14.90
C PHE A 271 -0.24 2.93 -13.93
N SER A 272 -0.26 4.14 -14.47
CA SER A 272 -0.17 5.35 -13.66
C SER A 272 -1.49 6.10 -13.74
N PRO A 273 -2.16 6.37 -12.61
CA PRO A 273 -3.41 7.11 -12.60
C PRO A 273 -3.28 8.45 -13.33
N ALA A 274 -4.25 8.78 -14.18
CA ALA A 274 -4.31 10.02 -14.96
C ALA A 274 -3.14 10.26 -15.94
N TYR A 275 -2.29 9.24 -16.20
CA TYR A 275 -1.14 9.40 -17.10
C TYR A 275 -1.06 8.32 -18.19
N ALA A 276 -0.96 7.04 -17.81
CA ALA A 276 -0.76 5.96 -18.76
C ALA A 276 -1.47 4.68 -18.33
N GLY A 277 -2.09 3.99 -19.29
CA GLY A 277 -2.84 2.77 -19.06
C GLY A 277 -1.97 1.53 -18.86
N PRO A 278 -2.60 0.39 -18.51
CA PRO A 278 -1.91 -0.87 -18.25
C PRO A 278 -1.33 -1.51 -19.53
N ASP A 279 -1.66 -1.02 -20.71
CA ASP A 279 -1.14 -1.44 -22.01
C ASP A 279 0.20 -0.77 -22.37
N GLU A 280 0.53 0.36 -21.76
CA GLU A 280 1.71 1.14 -22.18
C GLU A 280 2.64 1.58 -21.04
N TYR A 281 2.16 1.63 -19.78
CA TYR A 281 2.91 2.31 -18.73
C TYR A 281 4.26 1.64 -18.42
N ARG A 282 4.32 0.32 -18.33
CA ARG A 282 5.57 -0.41 -18.08
C ARG A 282 6.62 -0.10 -19.15
N GLN A 283 6.21 -0.08 -20.43
CA GLN A 283 7.12 0.27 -21.52
C GLN A 283 7.63 1.69 -21.38
N LYS A 284 6.76 2.66 -21.09
CA LYS A 284 7.16 4.04 -20.82
C LYS A 284 8.14 4.15 -19.68
N LEU A 285 7.86 3.47 -18.56
CA LEU A 285 8.74 3.47 -17.37
C LEU A 285 10.13 2.92 -17.71
N MET A 286 10.22 1.80 -18.42
CA MET A 286 11.48 1.13 -18.73
C MET A 286 12.32 1.85 -19.80
N THR A 287 11.69 2.65 -20.67
CA THR A 287 12.41 3.38 -21.73
C THR A 287 13.09 4.66 -21.24
N VAL A 288 12.63 5.22 -20.13
CA VAL A 288 13.21 6.46 -19.58
C VAL A 288 14.52 6.16 -18.86
N ARG A 289 15.64 6.65 -19.41
CA ARG A 289 17.01 6.30 -18.96
C ARG A 289 17.28 6.59 -17.48
N TYR A 290 16.68 7.65 -16.92
CA TYR A 290 16.90 8.07 -15.55
C TYR A 290 15.86 7.51 -14.56
N LEU A 291 14.77 6.90 -15.05
CA LEU A 291 13.77 6.24 -14.20
C LEU A 291 14.18 4.77 -13.99
N LYS A 292 15.14 4.54 -13.12
CA LYS A 292 15.62 3.20 -12.76
C LYS A 292 15.22 2.87 -11.33
N PRO A 293 14.24 1.98 -11.13
CA PRO A 293 13.86 1.53 -9.79
C PRO A 293 15.02 0.80 -9.12
N ALA A 294 15.20 0.99 -7.82
CA ALA A 294 16.14 0.18 -7.03
C ALA A 294 15.55 -1.21 -6.76
N LYS A 295 14.33 -1.22 -6.28
CA LYS A 295 13.49 -2.40 -6.03
C LYS A 295 12.03 -1.93 -6.09
N VAL A 296 11.17 -2.77 -6.66
CA VAL A 296 9.72 -2.50 -6.71
C VAL A 296 9.05 -3.30 -5.59
N TYR A 297 8.29 -2.60 -4.76
CA TYR A 297 7.46 -3.20 -3.73
C TYR A 297 5.99 -3.12 -4.12
N ARG A 298 5.26 -4.20 -3.86
CA ARG A 298 3.81 -4.27 -4.02
C ARG A 298 3.17 -4.20 -2.64
N ASN A 299 2.34 -3.19 -2.42
CA ASN A 299 1.68 -2.99 -1.13
C ASN A 299 0.48 -3.90 -1.00
N LEU A 300 0.61 -4.95 -0.20
CA LEU A 300 -0.44 -5.92 0.09
C LEU A 300 -1.05 -5.63 1.46
N PHE A 301 -2.34 -5.95 1.59
CA PHE A 301 -3.04 -5.82 2.86
C PHE A 301 -2.70 -6.94 3.84
N ASP A 302 -2.30 -8.12 3.35
CA ASP A 302 -1.88 -9.21 4.22
C ASP A 302 -0.46 -8.98 4.77
N ALA A 303 -0.22 -9.45 5.99
CA ALA A 303 1.05 -9.31 6.71
C ALA A 303 2.17 -10.22 6.19
N ASP A 304 2.05 -10.81 5.01
CA ASP A 304 3.11 -11.60 4.41
C ASP A 304 4.12 -10.69 3.68
N PHE A 305 4.98 -10.04 4.45
CA PHE A 305 6.04 -9.18 3.92
C PHE A 305 6.96 -9.85 2.88
N LYS A 306 6.96 -11.18 2.77
CA LYS A 306 7.69 -11.90 1.74
C LYS A 306 7.05 -11.78 0.37
N LYS A 307 5.75 -11.51 0.33
CA LYS A 307 4.97 -11.34 -0.91
C LYS A 307 4.79 -9.87 -1.31
N SER A 308 5.26 -8.94 -0.48
CA SER A 308 5.16 -7.51 -0.75
C SER A 308 6.21 -7.01 -1.74
N ARG A 309 6.43 -7.73 -2.83
CA ARG A 309 7.38 -7.40 -3.89
C ARG A 309 6.89 -7.93 -5.23
N THR A 310 7.47 -7.43 -6.31
CA THR A 310 7.12 -7.89 -7.64
C THR A 310 8.21 -8.75 -8.25
N ASP A 311 7.79 -9.76 -9.01
CA ASP A 311 8.64 -10.59 -9.84
C ASP A 311 8.41 -10.31 -11.35
N ASP A 312 7.60 -9.30 -11.67
CA ASP A 312 6.98 -9.08 -12.98
C ASP A 312 7.92 -8.40 -13.98
N GLY A 313 9.11 -8.94 -14.19
CA GLY A 313 10.08 -8.42 -15.17
C GLY A 313 10.88 -7.20 -14.73
N TYR A 314 10.69 -6.73 -13.48
CA TYR A 314 11.55 -5.71 -12.88
C TYR A 314 12.74 -6.30 -12.15
N THR A 315 12.68 -7.58 -11.83
CA THR A 315 13.55 -8.18 -10.84
C THR A 315 14.75 -8.88 -11.47
N THR A 316 15.86 -8.80 -10.78
CA THR A 316 17.07 -9.57 -11.04
C THR A 316 17.66 -10.05 -9.72
N TYR A 317 18.77 -10.70 -9.82
CA TYR A 317 19.47 -11.29 -8.69
C TYR A 317 20.86 -10.68 -8.57
N LEU A 318 21.16 -10.08 -7.41
CA LEU A 318 22.46 -9.50 -7.12
C LEU A 318 23.17 -10.34 -6.06
N LYS A 319 24.41 -10.70 -6.32
CA LYS A 319 25.34 -11.26 -5.34
C LYS A 319 26.43 -10.26 -5.03
N SER A 320 26.74 -10.10 -3.76
CA SER A 320 27.87 -9.30 -3.30
C SER A 320 28.73 -10.13 -2.36
N PRO A 321 30.07 -10.08 -2.48
CA PRO A 321 30.94 -10.72 -1.49
C PRO A 321 30.70 -10.04 -0.12
N LEU A 322 30.78 -10.85 0.94
CA LEU A 322 30.70 -10.34 2.30
C LEU A 322 31.99 -9.55 2.63
N LEU A 323 31.81 -8.45 3.37
CA LEU A 323 32.92 -7.72 3.96
C LEU A 323 33.49 -8.53 5.13
N LYS A 324 34.79 -8.36 5.42
CA LYS A 324 35.54 -9.17 6.40
C LYS A 324 34.96 -9.19 7.83
N ASP A 325 34.24 -8.15 8.23
CA ASP A 325 33.77 -7.99 9.62
C ASP A 325 32.27 -8.25 9.78
N VAL A 326 31.63 -8.90 8.79
CA VAL A 326 30.19 -9.22 8.84
C VAL A 326 30.02 -10.62 9.46
N THR A 327 29.31 -10.68 10.59
CA THR A 327 28.92 -11.94 11.23
C THR A 327 27.65 -12.51 10.61
N ALA A 328 27.41 -13.82 10.80
CA ALA A 328 26.19 -14.47 10.32
C ALA A 328 24.87 -13.87 10.89
N GLU A 329 24.97 -13.16 12.02
CA GLU A 329 23.84 -12.49 12.67
C GLU A 329 23.63 -11.05 12.20
N SER A 330 24.55 -10.49 11.42
CA SER A 330 24.48 -9.11 10.93
C SER A 330 23.42 -8.98 9.83
N LEU A 331 22.59 -7.96 9.91
CA LEU A 331 21.70 -7.58 8.83
C LEU A 331 22.48 -6.79 7.78
N VAL A 332 22.51 -7.29 6.56
CA VAL A 332 23.15 -6.61 5.42
C VAL A 332 22.08 -6.01 4.53
N TYR A 333 22.21 -4.71 4.25
CA TYR A 333 21.25 -3.98 3.43
C TYR A 333 21.85 -3.60 2.09
N LEU A 334 21.09 -3.80 1.02
CA LEU A 334 21.31 -3.09 -0.23
C LEU A 334 20.69 -1.70 -0.08
N CYS A 335 21.48 -0.67 -0.35
CA CYS A 335 21.01 0.71 -0.24
C CYS A 335 21.09 1.41 -1.59
N ALA A 336 20.15 2.31 -1.85
CA ALA A 336 20.21 3.31 -2.91
C ALA A 336 20.55 4.68 -2.29
N TYR A 337 21.45 5.44 -2.94
CA TYR A 337 21.71 6.82 -2.54
C TYR A 337 20.62 7.73 -3.10
N ASN A 338 19.87 8.40 -2.22
CA ASN A 338 18.69 9.17 -2.59
C ASN A 338 18.43 10.24 -1.52
N TYR A 339 18.17 11.49 -1.88
CA TYR A 339 18.02 12.62 -0.96
C TYR A 339 19.20 12.78 0.02
N TYR A 340 20.45 12.70 -0.51
CA TYR A 340 21.69 12.86 0.27
C TYR A 340 21.91 11.81 1.37
N GLU A 341 21.20 10.68 1.33
CA GLU A 341 21.34 9.58 2.28
C GLU A 341 21.29 8.20 1.60
N TRP A 342 21.84 7.20 2.27
CA TRP A 342 21.74 5.81 1.85
C TRP A 342 20.45 5.19 2.37
N LYS A 343 19.46 5.01 1.50
CA LYS A 343 18.17 4.41 1.82
C LYS A 343 18.22 2.90 1.65
N PRO A 344 17.92 2.10 2.67
CA PRO A 344 17.86 0.65 2.55
C PRO A 344 16.70 0.25 1.62
N VAL A 345 17.02 -0.54 0.59
CA VAL A 345 16.06 -0.98 -0.42
C VAL A 345 15.85 -2.49 -0.45
N ALA A 346 16.76 -3.28 0.11
CA ALA A 346 16.59 -4.72 0.29
C ALA A 346 17.43 -5.25 1.44
N ILE A 347 16.96 -6.32 2.07
CA ILE A 347 17.73 -7.09 3.06
C ILE A 347 18.36 -8.26 2.35
N GLY A 348 19.66 -8.47 2.56
CA GLY A 348 20.42 -9.56 1.99
C GLY A 348 20.27 -10.87 2.78
N ILE A 349 20.31 -11.98 2.07
CA ILE A 349 20.41 -13.32 2.65
C ILE A 349 21.89 -13.70 2.66
N GLN A 350 22.46 -13.87 3.85
CA GLN A 350 23.87 -14.24 3.99
C GLN A 350 24.06 -15.73 3.84
N THR A 351 25.12 -16.09 3.13
CA THR A 351 25.74 -17.42 3.08
C THR A 351 27.21 -17.27 3.43
N ASP A 352 27.95 -18.36 3.57
CA ASP A 352 29.33 -18.37 4.13
C ASP A 352 30.30 -17.37 3.48
N ALA A 353 30.09 -16.98 2.25
CA ALA A 353 31.02 -16.12 1.52
C ALA A 353 30.36 -14.92 0.80
N VAL A 354 29.05 -14.91 0.69
CA VAL A 354 28.33 -13.90 -0.10
C VAL A 354 27.02 -13.46 0.57
N CYS A 355 26.57 -12.28 0.22
CA CYS A 355 25.25 -11.80 0.54
C CYS A 355 24.41 -11.72 -0.74
N GLU A 356 23.25 -12.35 -0.74
CA GLU A 356 22.36 -12.44 -1.88
C GLU A 356 21.15 -11.51 -1.69
N PHE A 357 20.86 -10.70 -2.71
CA PHE A 357 19.69 -9.82 -2.76
C PHE A 357 18.78 -10.28 -3.90
N LYS A 358 17.58 -10.71 -3.54
CA LYS A 358 16.56 -11.15 -4.51
C LYS A 358 15.63 -10.02 -4.90
N ASP A 359 15.08 -10.15 -6.10
CA ASP A 359 14.03 -9.26 -6.61
C ASP A 359 14.44 -7.78 -6.55
N VAL A 360 15.68 -7.48 -6.93
CA VAL A 360 16.20 -6.13 -7.11
C VAL A 360 16.28 -5.83 -8.60
N VAL A 361 16.13 -4.56 -8.97
CA VAL A 361 16.19 -4.18 -10.39
C VAL A 361 17.64 -4.08 -10.82
N GLY A 362 18.01 -4.85 -11.87
CA GLY A 362 19.35 -4.80 -12.44
C GLY A 362 19.62 -3.45 -13.12
N ASN A 363 20.76 -2.87 -12.78
CA ASN A 363 21.28 -1.74 -13.56
C ASN A 363 21.97 -2.30 -14.79
N ASN A 364 21.37 -2.10 -15.96
CA ASN A 364 22.06 -2.16 -17.22
C ASN A 364 22.67 -0.77 -17.55
#